data_45427140e0863f126203daabfc177f19
#
_entry.id   45427140e0863f126203daabfc177f19
#
_cell.length_a   1.000
_cell.length_b   1.000
_cell.length_c   1.000
_cell.angle_alpha   90.00
_cell.angle_beta   90.00
_cell.angle_gamma   90.00
#
_symmetry.space_group_name_H-M   'P 1'
#
loop_
_entity.id
_entity.type
_entity.pdbx_description
1 polymer ?
#
loop_
_entity_poly.entity_id
_entity_poly.type
_entity_poly.pdbx_seq_one_letter_code
_entity_poly.pdbx_strand_id
1 'polypeptide(L)'
;MGVAVLIAIHLHIRLSAEVSPLWRTLSEYVNAGAAPIFGVMCLALAAGSLALLVGIARARRGGAVPVLLGLWCAGLVVCGLVPVDADGAARTLSGQLHNGGAVLAFLSLPLAGWLLTRRSDAHCPWEPRRTTIRRLSVASAVTLGVVLASFAWIMSTGPADPVVTLGLFERVLFAVDLALLLTMTRPLLSSARR
;
A
#
# COMPACT_ATOMS: atom_id res chain seq x y z
N MET A 1 5.18 11.25 -0.78
CA MET A 1 3.77 10.80 -0.85
C MET A 1 2.94 11.56 -1.89
N GLY A 2 2.92 12.90 -1.93
CA GLY A 2 2.13 13.64 -2.93
C GLY A 2 2.44 13.27 -4.39
N VAL A 3 3.72 13.12 -4.74
CA VAL A 3 4.14 12.67 -6.07
C VAL A 3 3.55 11.31 -6.43
N ALA A 4 3.55 10.34 -5.50
CA ALA A 4 2.97 9.02 -5.75
C ALA A 4 1.46 9.09 -6.01
N VAL A 5 0.74 9.94 -5.29
CA VAL A 5 -0.70 10.18 -5.52
C VAL A 5 -0.94 10.78 -6.90
N LEU A 6 -0.17 11.80 -7.30
CA LEU A 6 -0.30 12.42 -8.62
C LEU A 6 -0.02 11.43 -9.74
N ILE A 7 1.01 10.58 -9.58
CA ILE A 7 1.32 9.53 -10.56
C ILE A 7 0.18 8.50 -10.61
N ALA A 8 -0.36 8.06 -9.47
CA ALA A 8 -1.48 7.11 -9.45
C ALA A 8 -2.70 7.67 -10.19
N ILE A 9 -3.04 8.94 -9.96
CA ILE A 9 -4.13 9.64 -10.66
C ILE A 9 -3.82 9.72 -12.17
N HIS A 10 -2.61 10.09 -12.54
CA HIS A 10 -2.18 10.17 -13.95
C HIS A 10 -2.32 8.82 -14.66
N LEU A 11 -1.80 7.74 -14.07
CA LEU A 11 -1.90 6.38 -14.63
C LEU A 11 -3.37 5.99 -14.80
N HIS A 12 -4.20 6.29 -13.79
CA HIS A 12 -5.61 5.96 -13.83
C HIS A 12 -6.34 6.70 -14.98
N ILE A 13 -6.11 8.01 -15.15
CA ILE A 13 -6.74 8.79 -16.21
C ILE A 13 -6.26 8.33 -17.60
N ARG A 14 -4.95 8.07 -17.76
CA ARG A 14 -4.35 7.75 -19.06
C ARG A 14 -4.65 6.34 -19.54
N LEU A 15 -4.72 5.37 -18.64
CA LEU A 15 -4.77 3.95 -18.96
C LEU A 15 -6.09 3.27 -18.59
N SER A 16 -7.10 4.01 -18.13
CA SER A 16 -8.40 3.41 -17.75
C SER A 16 -9.16 2.77 -18.91
N ALA A 17 -8.86 3.15 -20.16
CA ALA A 17 -9.43 2.52 -21.36
C ALA A 17 -8.78 1.16 -21.66
N GLU A 18 -7.49 0.98 -21.32
CA GLU A 18 -6.71 -0.23 -21.61
C GLU A 18 -6.71 -1.19 -20.41
N VAL A 19 -6.62 -0.64 -19.21
CA VAL A 19 -6.61 -1.38 -17.94
C VAL A 19 -7.85 -1.01 -17.15
N SER A 20 -8.88 -1.87 -17.19
CA SER A 20 -10.14 -1.62 -16.49
C SER A 20 -9.93 -1.40 -14.98
N PRO A 21 -10.32 -0.24 -14.42
CA PRO A 21 -10.15 0.04 -13.00
C PRO A 21 -10.94 -0.89 -12.07
N LEU A 22 -11.98 -1.52 -12.57
CA LEU A 22 -12.84 -2.40 -11.79
C LEU A 22 -12.25 -3.80 -11.67
N TRP A 23 -11.68 -4.31 -12.78
CA TRP A 23 -11.29 -5.72 -12.90
C TRP A 23 -9.78 -5.94 -12.75
N ARG A 24 -8.97 -4.97 -13.20
CA ARG A 24 -7.52 -5.08 -13.31
C ARG A 24 -6.81 -4.38 -12.14
N THR A 25 -5.75 -5.00 -11.64
CA THR A 25 -4.93 -4.46 -10.55
C THR A 25 -4.14 -3.22 -10.98
N LEU A 26 -3.66 -2.43 -10.00
CA LEU A 26 -2.78 -1.28 -10.26
C LEU A 26 -1.46 -1.72 -10.89
N SER A 27 -0.93 -2.87 -10.50
CA SER A 27 0.33 -3.40 -11.03
C SER A 27 0.23 -3.78 -12.51
N GLU A 28 -0.96 -4.02 -13.05
CA GLU A 28 -1.15 -4.31 -14.48
C GLU A 28 -0.90 -3.13 -15.40
N TYR A 29 -0.81 -1.90 -14.87
CA TYR A 29 -0.31 -0.76 -15.65
C TYR A 29 1.13 -0.99 -16.16
N VAL A 30 1.90 -1.85 -15.49
CA VAL A 30 3.23 -2.29 -15.95
C VAL A 30 3.15 -2.94 -17.34
N ASN A 31 2.15 -3.79 -17.55
CA ASN A 31 1.93 -4.53 -18.78
C ASN A 31 1.33 -3.65 -19.91
N ALA A 32 0.73 -2.50 -19.56
CA ALA A 32 0.26 -1.47 -20.49
C ALA A 32 1.35 -0.43 -20.85
N GLY A 33 2.63 -0.78 -20.71
CA GLY A 33 3.76 0.07 -21.09
C GLY A 33 4.13 1.15 -20.07
N ALA A 34 3.52 1.18 -18.89
CA ALA A 34 3.77 2.18 -17.87
C ALA A 34 4.72 1.72 -16.74
N ALA A 35 5.51 0.66 -16.97
CA ALA A 35 6.42 0.10 -15.97
C ALA A 35 7.34 1.13 -15.30
N PRO A 36 8.01 2.05 -16.02
CA PRO A 36 8.88 3.05 -15.37
C PRO A 36 8.09 4.02 -14.47
N ILE A 37 6.89 4.43 -14.91
CA ILE A 37 6.05 5.39 -14.19
C ILE A 37 5.49 4.74 -12.92
N PHE A 38 5.04 3.50 -13.01
CA PHE A 38 4.60 2.70 -11.87
C PHE A 38 5.75 2.48 -10.87
N GLY A 39 6.95 2.16 -11.36
CA GLY A 39 8.15 2.03 -10.53
C GLY A 39 8.47 3.32 -9.76
N VAL A 40 8.45 4.47 -10.44
CA VAL A 40 8.64 5.79 -9.79
C VAL A 40 7.57 6.05 -8.74
N MET A 41 6.31 5.67 -8.97
CA MET A 41 5.22 5.79 -8.00
C MET A 41 5.53 4.99 -6.72
N CYS A 42 5.89 3.71 -6.86
CA CYS A 42 6.21 2.85 -5.73
C CYS A 42 7.43 3.36 -4.95
N LEU A 43 8.50 3.77 -5.65
CA LEU A 43 9.71 4.29 -5.02
C LEU A 43 9.47 5.64 -4.32
N ALA A 44 8.67 6.53 -4.90
CA ALA A 44 8.29 7.80 -4.27
C ALA A 44 7.44 7.58 -3.01
N LEU A 45 6.56 6.57 -3.02
CA LEU A 45 5.78 6.20 -1.84
C LEU A 45 6.68 5.57 -0.77
N ALA A 46 7.60 4.69 -1.15
CA ALA A 46 8.58 4.09 -0.25
C ALA A 46 9.47 5.17 0.40
N ALA A 47 9.99 6.12 -0.37
CA ALA A 47 10.80 7.23 0.16
C ALA A 47 10.02 8.11 1.16
N GLY A 48 8.76 8.45 0.83
CA GLY A 48 7.90 9.20 1.75
C GLY A 48 7.57 8.43 3.04
N SER A 49 7.42 7.11 2.94
CA SER A 49 7.19 6.22 4.09
C SER A 49 8.45 6.01 4.93
N LEU A 50 9.62 6.01 4.29
CA LEU A 50 10.90 5.97 4.99
C LEU A 50 11.12 7.23 5.84
N ALA A 51 10.73 8.40 5.33
CA ALA A 51 10.76 9.64 6.12
C ALA A 51 9.83 9.56 7.35
N LEU A 52 8.64 8.97 7.20
CA LEU A 52 7.73 8.69 8.32
C LEU A 52 8.37 7.73 9.34
N LEU A 53 8.99 6.64 8.87
CA LEU A 53 9.71 5.68 9.71
C LEU A 53 10.79 6.39 10.56
N VAL A 54 11.63 7.21 9.92
CA VAL A 54 12.67 7.99 10.61
C VAL A 54 12.06 8.92 11.65
N GLY A 55 10.95 9.60 11.33
CA GLY A 55 10.23 10.46 12.28
C GLY A 55 9.71 9.71 13.49
N ILE A 56 9.12 8.54 13.29
CA ILE A 56 8.62 7.67 14.38
C ILE A 56 9.78 7.14 15.24
N ALA A 57 10.88 6.72 14.62
CA ALA A 57 12.06 6.26 15.33
C ALA A 57 12.69 7.37 16.19
N ARG A 58 12.79 8.60 15.67
CA ARG A 58 13.25 9.78 16.42
C ARG A 58 12.33 10.16 17.58
N ALA A 59 11.03 9.95 17.44
CA ALA A 59 10.06 10.12 18.52
C ALA A 59 10.15 8.99 19.57
N ARG A 60 11.19 8.15 19.51
CA ARG A 60 11.44 7.00 20.41
C ARG A 60 10.28 6.02 20.53
N ARG A 61 9.46 5.93 19.49
CA ARG A 61 8.43 4.88 19.35
C ARG A 61 9.08 3.65 18.71
N GLY A 62 9.88 2.97 19.54
CA GLY A 62 10.58 1.75 19.17
C GLY A 62 9.64 0.52 19.06
N GLY A 63 10.21 -0.67 19.15
CA GLY A 63 9.49 -1.94 19.00
C GLY A 63 9.23 -2.30 17.53
N ALA A 64 8.11 -2.97 17.27
CA ALA A 64 7.81 -3.51 15.95
C ALA A 64 7.38 -2.46 14.90
N VAL A 65 6.99 -1.23 15.30
CA VAL A 65 6.47 -0.23 14.36
C VAL A 65 7.48 0.18 13.30
N PRO A 66 8.72 0.57 13.63
CA PRO A 66 9.74 0.86 12.62
C PRO A 66 10.06 -0.33 11.71
N VAL A 67 10.09 -1.56 12.27
CA VAL A 67 10.32 -2.78 11.49
C VAL A 67 9.22 -2.98 10.46
N LEU A 68 7.95 -2.88 10.88
CA LEU A 68 6.80 -3.03 9.98
C LEU A 68 6.77 -1.95 8.89
N LEU A 69 7.11 -0.71 9.21
CA LEU A 69 7.25 0.34 8.20
C LEU A 69 8.44 0.08 7.26
N GLY A 70 9.51 -0.53 7.76
CA GLY A 70 10.63 -0.97 6.93
C GLY A 70 10.21 -2.08 5.96
N LEU A 71 9.41 -3.05 6.41
CA LEU A 71 8.85 -4.12 5.57
C LEU A 71 7.88 -3.57 4.52
N TRP A 72 7.04 -2.58 4.89
CA TRP A 72 6.22 -1.84 3.94
C TRP A 72 7.06 -1.18 2.85
N CYS A 73 8.13 -0.46 3.23
CA CYS A 73 9.03 0.19 2.28
C CYS A 73 9.73 -0.84 1.38
N ALA A 74 10.22 -1.94 1.95
CA ALA A 74 10.87 -3.02 1.19
C ALA A 74 9.92 -3.66 0.17
N GLY A 75 8.68 -3.96 0.57
CA GLY A 75 7.66 -4.48 -0.32
C GLY A 75 7.36 -3.53 -1.49
N LEU A 76 7.25 -2.22 -1.23
CA LEU A 76 7.06 -1.21 -2.28
C LEU A 76 8.26 -1.13 -3.24
N VAL A 77 9.49 -1.24 -2.73
CA VAL A 77 10.70 -1.28 -3.56
C VAL A 77 10.69 -2.51 -4.46
N VAL A 78 10.32 -3.67 -3.93
CA VAL A 78 10.16 -4.89 -4.74
C VAL A 78 9.10 -4.69 -5.82
N CYS A 79 7.91 -4.17 -5.48
CA CYS A 79 6.86 -3.90 -6.46
C CYS A 79 7.28 -2.88 -7.53
N GLY A 80 8.11 -1.90 -7.17
CA GLY A 80 8.56 -0.87 -8.11
C GLY A 80 9.67 -1.32 -9.05
N LEU A 81 10.47 -2.32 -8.65
CA LEU A 81 11.63 -2.78 -9.42
C LEU A 81 11.42 -4.12 -10.12
N VAL A 82 10.54 -4.96 -9.58
CA VAL A 82 10.30 -6.31 -10.08
C VAL A 82 8.99 -6.35 -10.86
N PRO A 83 9.00 -6.74 -12.15
CA PRO A 83 7.80 -6.77 -12.98
C PRO A 83 6.79 -7.81 -12.48
N VAL A 84 5.50 -7.50 -12.65
CA VAL A 84 4.41 -8.46 -12.47
C VAL A 84 4.22 -9.28 -13.75
N ASP A 85 3.78 -10.54 -13.62
CA ASP A 85 3.40 -11.36 -14.77
C ASP A 85 2.15 -10.78 -15.45
N ALA A 86 2.13 -10.84 -16.79
CA ALA A 86 0.94 -10.49 -17.54
C ALA A 86 -0.19 -11.48 -17.25
N ASP A 87 -1.43 -11.02 -17.37
CA ASP A 87 -2.60 -11.85 -17.15
C ASP A 87 -2.63 -13.02 -18.14
N GLY A 88 -2.89 -14.23 -17.64
CA GLY A 88 -2.84 -15.47 -18.44
C GLY A 88 -1.44 -15.98 -18.79
N ALA A 89 -0.38 -15.26 -18.46
CA ALA A 89 0.99 -15.73 -18.66
C ALA A 89 1.39 -16.80 -17.63
N ALA A 90 2.40 -17.60 -17.99
CA ALA A 90 3.01 -18.54 -17.03
C ALA A 90 3.60 -17.79 -15.84
N ARG A 91 3.44 -18.34 -14.63
CA ARG A 91 3.99 -17.75 -13.41
C ARG A 91 5.50 -17.80 -13.42
N THR A 92 6.11 -16.64 -13.28
CA THR A 92 7.55 -16.48 -13.17
C THR A 92 8.00 -16.23 -11.74
N LEU A 93 9.30 -16.39 -11.46
CA LEU A 93 9.87 -15.97 -10.18
C LEU A 93 9.71 -14.45 -9.95
N SER A 94 9.81 -13.66 -11.02
CA SER A 94 9.58 -12.22 -10.99
C SER A 94 8.19 -11.88 -10.47
N GLY A 95 7.13 -12.44 -11.09
CA GLY A 95 5.76 -12.22 -10.66
C GLY A 95 5.47 -12.70 -9.23
N GLN A 96 6.08 -13.82 -8.83
CA GLN A 96 5.96 -14.31 -7.45
C GLN A 96 6.61 -13.36 -6.44
N LEU A 97 7.81 -12.82 -6.74
CA LEU A 97 8.48 -11.83 -5.92
C LEU A 97 7.67 -10.53 -5.84
N HIS A 98 7.14 -10.05 -6.97
CA HIS A 98 6.26 -8.87 -6.99
C HIS A 98 5.05 -9.05 -6.09
N ASN A 99 4.31 -10.15 -6.26
CA ASN A 99 3.12 -10.44 -5.45
C ASN A 99 3.47 -10.63 -3.97
N GLY A 100 4.57 -11.30 -3.67
CA GLY A 100 5.08 -11.44 -2.29
C GLY A 100 5.44 -10.09 -1.67
N GLY A 101 6.07 -9.19 -2.44
CA GLY A 101 6.35 -7.82 -2.04
C GLY A 101 5.09 -7.01 -1.76
N ALA A 102 4.07 -7.14 -2.61
CA ALA A 102 2.78 -6.48 -2.41
C ALA A 102 2.08 -6.98 -1.12
N VAL A 103 2.00 -8.29 -0.93
CA VAL A 103 1.41 -8.88 0.29
C VAL A 103 2.19 -8.42 1.53
N LEU A 104 3.52 -8.43 1.49
CA LEU A 104 4.37 -7.96 2.59
C LEU A 104 4.07 -6.49 2.93
N ALA A 105 3.99 -5.62 1.92
CA ALA A 105 3.68 -4.22 2.11
C ALA A 105 2.29 -4.06 2.74
N PHE A 106 1.26 -4.55 2.10
CA PHE A 106 -0.13 -4.34 2.52
C PHE A 106 -0.49 -4.99 3.87
N LEU A 107 0.22 -6.04 4.30
CA LEU A 107 0.09 -6.58 5.67
C LEU A 107 0.81 -5.71 6.71
N SER A 108 1.99 -5.20 6.37
CA SER A 108 2.85 -4.53 7.33
C SER A 108 2.30 -3.18 7.77
N LEU A 109 1.70 -2.41 6.86
CA LEU A 109 1.24 -1.05 7.16
C LEU A 109 0.07 -1.00 8.15
N PRO A 110 -1.04 -1.76 8.00
CA PRO A 110 -2.12 -1.75 8.98
C PRO A 110 -1.66 -2.25 10.35
N LEU A 111 -0.76 -3.23 10.40
CA LEU A 111 -0.15 -3.69 11.65
C LEU A 111 0.70 -2.60 12.30
N ALA A 112 1.48 -1.84 11.53
CA ALA A 112 2.24 -0.71 12.04
C ALA A 112 1.34 0.36 12.64
N GLY A 113 0.26 0.73 11.95
CA GLY A 113 -0.73 1.70 12.43
C GLY A 113 -1.43 1.23 13.71
N TRP A 114 -1.84 -0.03 13.75
CA TRP A 114 -2.47 -0.62 14.93
C TRP A 114 -1.52 -0.60 16.14
N LEU A 115 -0.28 -1.07 15.97
CA LEU A 115 0.71 -1.12 17.05
C LEU A 115 1.15 0.27 17.53
N LEU A 116 1.24 1.26 16.61
CA LEU A 116 1.55 2.65 16.96
C LEU A 116 0.57 3.21 17.98
N THR A 117 -0.67 2.77 17.92
CA THR A 117 -1.77 3.25 18.79
C THR A 117 -2.14 2.28 19.91
N ARG A 118 -1.41 1.15 20.06
CA ARG A 118 -1.75 0.12 21.07
C ARG A 118 -1.57 0.62 22.51
N ARG A 119 -0.50 1.37 22.75
CA ARG A 119 -0.24 1.95 24.07
C ARG A 119 -0.82 3.36 24.12
N SER A 120 -1.72 3.61 25.07
CA SER A 120 -2.21 4.94 25.39
C SER A 120 -1.20 5.64 26.28
N ASP A 121 -0.79 6.83 25.86
CA ASP A 121 0.10 7.70 26.61
C ASP A 121 -0.32 9.15 26.29
N ALA A 122 -0.69 9.92 27.32
CA ALA A 122 -1.14 11.31 27.15
C ALA A 122 -0.10 12.20 26.45
N HIS A 123 1.19 11.84 26.53
CA HIS A 123 2.28 12.57 25.84
C HIS A 123 2.56 12.04 24.43
N CYS A 124 1.77 11.05 23.96
CA CYS A 124 1.97 10.48 22.62
C CYS A 124 1.48 11.45 21.54
N PRO A 125 2.31 11.87 20.57
CA PRO A 125 1.90 12.77 19.49
C PRO A 125 0.70 12.25 18.67
N TRP A 126 0.51 10.93 18.62
CA TRP A 126 -0.57 10.27 17.88
C TRP A 126 -1.87 10.09 18.68
N GLU A 127 -1.89 10.39 19.98
CA GLU A 127 -3.07 10.19 20.83
C GLU A 127 -4.33 10.90 20.28
N PRO A 128 -4.28 12.17 19.83
CA PRO A 128 -5.45 12.85 19.27
C PRO A 128 -6.01 12.19 18.00
N ARG A 129 -5.21 11.35 17.32
CA ARG A 129 -5.58 10.66 16.08
C ARG A 129 -5.71 9.13 16.24
N ARG A 130 -5.59 8.64 17.46
CA ARG A 130 -5.58 7.22 17.80
C ARG A 130 -6.76 6.46 17.18
N THR A 131 -7.97 6.97 17.38
CA THR A 131 -9.19 6.34 16.87
C THR A 131 -9.20 6.30 15.33
N THR A 132 -8.79 7.39 14.66
CA THR A 132 -8.73 7.44 13.20
C THR A 132 -7.69 6.45 12.67
N ILE A 133 -6.49 6.41 13.24
CA ILE A 133 -5.43 5.46 12.84
C ILE A 133 -5.93 4.02 13.02
N ARG A 134 -6.56 3.68 14.14
CA ARG A 134 -7.13 2.35 14.38
C ARG A 134 -8.20 1.97 13.37
N ARG A 135 -9.14 2.87 13.09
CA ARG A 135 -10.20 2.63 12.10
C ARG A 135 -9.62 2.41 10.72
N LEU A 136 -8.65 3.23 10.30
CA LEU A 136 -7.97 3.06 9.01
C LEU A 136 -7.15 1.76 8.97
N SER A 137 -6.47 1.37 10.05
CA SER A 137 -5.75 0.09 10.13
C SER A 137 -6.70 -1.10 10.00
N VAL A 138 -7.86 -1.05 10.66
CA VAL A 138 -8.87 -2.12 10.53
C VAL A 138 -9.46 -2.14 9.13
N ALA A 139 -9.80 -0.96 8.57
CA ALA A 139 -10.32 -0.87 7.21
C ALA A 139 -9.32 -1.41 6.18
N SER A 140 -8.03 -1.06 6.30
CA SER A 140 -6.96 -1.61 5.46
C SER A 140 -6.87 -3.12 5.59
N ALA A 141 -6.84 -3.66 6.81
CA ALA A 141 -6.75 -5.10 7.03
C ALA A 141 -7.97 -5.86 6.47
N VAL A 142 -9.18 -5.32 6.63
CA VAL A 142 -10.42 -5.91 6.08
C VAL A 142 -10.39 -5.88 4.56
N THR A 143 -10.03 -4.73 3.97
CA THR A 143 -9.97 -4.60 2.50
C THR A 143 -8.88 -5.50 1.92
N LEU A 144 -7.73 -5.63 2.59
CA LEU A 144 -6.70 -6.60 2.20
C LEU A 144 -7.24 -8.03 2.25
N GLY A 145 -7.99 -8.40 3.29
CA GLY A 145 -8.64 -9.71 3.37
C GLY A 145 -9.57 -9.98 2.18
N VAL A 146 -10.34 -8.97 1.76
CA VAL A 146 -11.18 -9.06 0.56
C VAL A 146 -10.33 -9.23 -0.70
N VAL A 147 -9.26 -8.46 -0.87
CA VAL A 147 -8.33 -8.57 -2.01
C VAL A 147 -7.73 -9.98 -2.09
N LEU A 148 -7.23 -10.51 -0.96
CA LEU A 148 -6.63 -11.84 -0.92
C LEU A 148 -7.66 -12.95 -1.19
N ALA A 149 -8.86 -12.84 -0.64
CA ALA A 149 -9.96 -13.78 -0.90
C ALA A 149 -10.38 -13.74 -2.38
N SER A 150 -10.48 -12.54 -2.96
CA SER A 150 -10.79 -12.35 -4.38
C SER A 150 -9.71 -12.96 -5.27
N PHE A 151 -8.45 -12.75 -4.94
CA PHE A 151 -7.32 -13.34 -5.65
C PHE A 151 -7.35 -14.87 -5.57
N ALA A 152 -7.57 -15.43 -4.37
CA ALA A 152 -7.68 -16.88 -4.17
C ALA A 152 -8.85 -17.48 -4.96
N TRP A 153 -9.98 -16.77 -5.01
CA TRP A 153 -11.14 -17.17 -5.82
C TRP A 153 -10.79 -17.25 -7.31
N ILE A 154 -10.21 -16.18 -7.87
CA ILE A 154 -9.79 -16.16 -9.28
C ILE A 154 -8.80 -17.29 -9.58
N MET A 155 -7.89 -17.59 -8.65
CA MET A 155 -6.94 -18.69 -8.80
C MET A 155 -7.60 -20.07 -8.80
N SER A 156 -8.73 -20.24 -8.15
CA SER A 156 -9.46 -21.51 -8.07
C SER A 156 -10.48 -21.74 -9.18
N THR A 157 -11.10 -20.66 -9.67
CA THR A 157 -12.18 -20.72 -10.69
C THR A 157 -11.70 -20.35 -12.09
N GLY A 158 -10.56 -19.71 -12.23
CA GLY A 158 -10.02 -19.18 -13.48
C GLY A 158 -10.47 -17.75 -13.78
N PRO A 159 -9.82 -17.07 -14.74
CA PRO A 159 -10.01 -15.64 -15.03
C PRO A 159 -11.35 -15.30 -15.72
N ALA A 160 -12.14 -16.29 -16.06
CA ALA A 160 -13.39 -16.10 -16.81
C ALA A 160 -14.62 -15.72 -15.96
N ASP A 161 -14.46 -15.63 -14.64
CA ASP A 161 -15.58 -15.30 -13.76
C ASP A 161 -15.64 -13.79 -13.47
N PRO A 162 -16.58 -13.03 -14.11
CA PRO A 162 -16.67 -11.57 -13.95
C PRO A 162 -17.25 -11.13 -12.59
N VAL A 163 -17.39 -12.04 -11.64
CA VAL A 163 -18.06 -11.76 -10.35
C VAL A 163 -17.16 -10.94 -9.41
N VAL A 164 -15.82 -10.93 -9.62
CA VAL A 164 -14.89 -10.35 -8.66
C VAL A 164 -14.22 -9.09 -9.19
N THR A 165 -14.56 -7.94 -8.61
CA THR A 165 -13.97 -6.62 -8.92
C THR A 165 -12.64 -6.40 -8.18
N LEU A 166 -11.64 -7.25 -8.44
CA LEU A 166 -10.33 -7.22 -7.76
C LEU A 166 -9.65 -5.85 -7.85
N GLY A 167 -9.72 -5.23 -9.04
CA GLY A 167 -9.11 -3.93 -9.28
C GLY A 167 -9.73 -2.82 -8.43
N LEU A 168 -11.04 -2.84 -8.21
CA LEU A 168 -11.70 -1.87 -7.33
C LEU A 168 -11.24 -2.03 -5.88
N PHE A 169 -11.22 -3.26 -5.36
CA PHE A 169 -10.82 -3.51 -3.97
C PHE A 169 -9.36 -3.15 -3.73
N GLU A 170 -8.46 -3.40 -4.68
CA GLU A 170 -7.06 -2.98 -4.56
C GLU A 170 -6.92 -1.46 -4.52
N ARG A 171 -7.69 -0.72 -5.33
CA ARG A 171 -7.68 0.76 -5.31
C ARG A 171 -8.24 1.32 -4.00
N VAL A 172 -9.29 0.70 -3.46
CA VAL A 172 -9.83 1.07 -2.14
C VAL A 172 -8.77 0.81 -1.06
N LEU A 173 -8.10 -0.35 -1.09
CA LEU A 173 -6.99 -0.68 -0.19
C LEU A 173 -5.89 0.39 -0.28
N PHE A 174 -5.43 0.70 -1.48
CA PHE A 174 -4.40 1.70 -1.71
C PHE A 174 -4.81 3.09 -1.19
N ALA A 175 -6.06 3.52 -1.42
CA ALA A 175 -6.57 4.78 -0.91
C ALA A 175 -6.63 4.83 0.62
N VAL A 176 -7.06 3.74 1.26
CA VAL A 176 -7.10 3.62 2.73
C VAL A 176 -5.69 3.65 3.31
N ASP A 177 -4.73 2.99 2.68
CA ASP A 177 -3.33 2.98 3.09
C ASP A 177 -2.67 4.36 2.96
N LEU A 178 -2.96 5.08 1.88
CA LEU A 178 -2.54 6.48 1.74
C LEU A 178 -3.13 7.37 2.86
N ALA A 179 -4.41 7.21 3.17
CA ALA A 179 -5.06 7.94 4.26
C ALA A 179 -4.43 7.59 5.62
N LEU A 180 -4.08 6.32 5.84
CA LEU A 180 -3.38 5.86 7.04
C LEU A 180 -2.01 6.51 7.17
N LEU A 181 -1.17 6.45 6.12
CA LEU A 181 0.15 7.08 6.08
C LEU A 181 0.09 8.58 6.33
N LEU A 182 -0.83 9.28 5.67
CA LEU A 182 -1.03 10.72 5.84
C LEU A 182 -1.46 11.05 7.27
N THR A 183 -2.34 10.24 7.87
CA THR A 183 -2.78 10.43 9.25
C THR A 183 -1.65 10.20 10.25
N MET A 184 -0.80 9.20 10.00
CA MET A 184 0.39 8.94 10.83
C MET A 184 1.46 10.03 10.69
N THR A 185 1.57 10.70 9.55
CA THR A 185 2.57 11.73 9.30
C THR A 185 2.23 13.08 9.95
N ARG A 186 0.94 13.43 10.07
CA ARG A 186 0.49 14.76 10.54
C ARG A 186 1.07 15.20 11.88
N PRO A 187 1.16 14.38 12.94
CA PRO A 187 1.73 14.81 14.22
C PRO A 187 3.21 15.22 14.11
N LEU A 188 3.98 14.57 13.23
CA LEU A 188 5.39 14.90 13.03
C LEU A 188 5.58 16.24 12.32
N LEU A 189 4.68 16.58 11.38
CA LEU A 189 4.73 17.87 10.68
C LEU A 189 4.34 19.03 11.59
N SER A 190 3.43 18.83 12.54
CA SER A 190 3.03 19.87 13.50
C SER A 190 4.11 20.19 14.53
N SER A 191 4.91 19.19 14.92
CA SER A 191 6.04 19.38 15.85
C SER A 191 7.25 20.08 15.22
N ALA A 192 7.45 19.94 13.91
CA ALA A 192 8.54 20.58 13.16
C ALA A 192 8.30 22.08 12.88
N ARG A 193 7.09 22.58 13.12
CA ARG A 193 6.70 24.00 12.94
C ARG A 193 6.73 24.83 14.23
N ARG A 194 7.01 24.20 15.35
CA ARG A 194 7.19 24.85 16.67
C ARG A 194 8.65 24.98 17.02
#